data_f41ade80216a9659e4a10dde104f18c5
#
_entry.id   f41ade80216a9659e4a10dde104f18c5
#
_cell.length_a   1.000
_cell.length_b   1.000
_cell.length_c   1.000
_cell.angle_alpha   90.00
_cell.angle_beta   90.00
_cell.angle_gamma   90.00
#
_symmetry.space_group_name_H-M   'P 1'
#
loop_
_entity.id
_entity.type
_entity.pdbx_description
1 polymer ?
#
loop_
_entity_poly.entity_id
_entity_poly.type
_entity_poly.pdbx_seq_one_letter_code
_entity_poly.pdbx_strand_id
1 'polypeptide(L)'
;MSVNLFVAGTGTEVGKSYVTGLIIKKLNSLGCACGYFKATMSDSGEDAKRIKEVAGITQDEATMCPYVYKTEALPYIAGRVENNPVSLDVIKDAFDRVGKDFDYITMEGSSGICCPISDELMLEDIVGTLGLHSIIVADAGVGCINSVVLTASYMIMRDMHVKGIILNHFVDGDENCEENLRMCELLTGVPVIAKVKDGDTDLEIDEDTLLMLYA
;
A
#
# COMPACT_ATOMS: atom_id res chain seq x y z
N MET A 1 20.04 -3.49 -6.32
CA MET A 1 19.14 -2.80 -5.37
C MET A 1 17.74 -2.97 -5.91
N SER A 2 16.80 -3.37 -5.07
CA SER A 2 15.40 -3.45 -5.47
C SER A 2 14.83 -2.05 -5.74
N VAL A 3 13.85 -1.99 -6.63
CA VAL A 3 13.01 -0.80 -6.82
C VAL A 3 11.71 -0.98 -6.06
N ASN A 4 11.19 0.09 -5.47
CA ASN A 4 10.24 -0.08 -4.37
C ASN A 4 9.05 0.88 -4.49
N LEU A 5 7.86 0.39 -4.13
CA LEU A 5 6.61 1.14 -4.15
C LEU A 5 5.90 1.02 -2.79
N PHE A 6 5.35 2.13 -2.32
CA PHE A 6 4.47 2.16 -1.16
C PHE A 6 3.01 2.31 -1.59
N VAL A 7 2.15 1.47 -1.03
CA VAL A 7 0.70 1.51 -1.23
C VAL A 7 0.04 2.14 -0.02
N ALA A 8 -0.32 3.42 -0.15
CA ALA A 8 -1.11 4.14 0.84
C ALA A 8 -2.60 3.85 0.65
N GLY A 9 -3.37 3.84 1.74
CA GLY A 9 -4.83 3.86 1.65
C GLY A 9 -5.39 5.17 2.14
N THR A 10 -6.55 5.55 1.64
CA THR A 10 -7.33 6.67 2.20
C THR A 10 -7.96 6.36 3.55
N GLY A 11 -7.89 5.08 3.98
CA GLY A 11 -8.42 4.59 5.26
C GLY A 11 -8.24 3.09 5.42
N THR A 12 -8.91 2.52 6.41
CA THR A 12 -9.13 1.08 6.54
C THR A 12 -10.17 0.62 5.51
N GLU A 13 -10.24 -0.67 5.21
CA GLU A 13 -11.30 -1.29 4.38
C GLU A 13 -11.44 -0.78 2.92
N VAL A 14 -10.52 0.07 2.45
CA VAL A 14 -10.50 0.52 1.04
C VAL A 14 -9.93 -0.55 0.08
N GLY A 15 -9.61 -1.73 0.58
CA GLY A 15 -9.11 -2.85 -0.20
C GLY A 15 -7.61 -2.80 -0.52
N LYS A 16 -6.79 -2.10 0.30
CA LYS A 16 -5.32 -2.02 0.10
C LYS A 16 -4.67 -3.36 -0.18
N SER A 17 -4.87 -4.35 0.71
CA SER A 17 -4.23 -5.66 0.61
C SER A 17 -4.65 -6.40 -0.67
N TYR A 18 -5.92 -6.25 -1.08
CA TYR A 18 -6.39 -6.83 -2.34
C TYR A 18 -5.69 -6.20 -3.55
N VAL A 19 -5.70 -4.87 -3.64
CA VAL A 19 -5.04 -4.12 -4.73
C VAL A 19 -3.53 -4.36 -4.72
N THR A 20 -2.88 -4.37 -3.55
CA THR A 20 -1.45 -4.72 -3.42
C THR A 20 -1.16 -6.12 -3.96
N GLY A 21 -2.00 -7.09 -3.64
CA GLY A 21 -1.89 -8.45 -4.18
C GLY A 21 -2.00 -8.50 -5.69
N LEU A 22 -2.94 -7.74 -6.29
CA LEU A 22 -3.09 -7.65 -7.74
C LEU A 22 -1.87 -6.99 -8.42
N ILE A 23 -1.30 -5.94 -7.82
CA ILE A 23 -0.07 -5.30 -8.30
C ILE A 23 1.08 -6.30 -8.34
N ILE A 24 1.32 -7.02 -7.24
CA ILE A 24 2.38 -8.03 -7.15
C ILE A 24 2.16 -9.15 -8.17
N LYS A 25 0.92 -9.64 -8.29
CA LYS A 25 0.55 -10.66 -9.27
C LYS A 25 0.86 -10.20 -10.69
N LYS A 26 0.47 -8.97 -11.03
CA LYS A 26 0.73 -8.39 -12.35
C LYS A 26 2.22 -8.31 -12.65
N LEU A 27 3.03 -7.78 -11.74
CA LEU A 27 4.50 -7.73 -11.89
C LEU A 27 5.11 -9.10 -12.09
N ASN A 28 4.73 -10.08 -11.27
CA ASN A 28 5.23 -11.44 -11.40
C ASN A 28 4.84 -12.08 -12.75
N SER A 29 3.67 -11.76 -13.29
CA SER A 29 3.25 -12.21 -14.63
C SER A 29 4.10 -11.63 -15.76
N LEU A 30 4.73 -10.46 -15.55
CA LEU A 30 5.68 -9.82 -16.46
C LEU A 30 7.12 -10.35 -16.27
N GLY A 31 7.34 -11.32 -15.38
CA GLY A 31 8.66 -11.86 -15.07
C GLY A 31 9.46 -11.02 -14.07
N CYS A 32 8.86 -10.02 -13.43
CA CYS A 32 9.47 -9.18 -12.42
C CYS A 32 9.30 -9.83 -11.05
N ALA A 33 10.37 -10.31 -10.42
CA ALA A 33 10.32 -10.91 -9.09
C ALA A 33 9.95 -9.84 -8.05
N CYS A 34 8.67 -9.83 -7.63
CA CYS A 34 8.14 -8.86 -6.67
C CYS A 34 7.79 -9.49 -5.34
N GLY A 35 8.39 -8.96 -4.26
CA GLY A 35 8.07 -9.31 -2.89
C GLY A 35 7.09 -8.32 -2.24
N TYR A 36 6.45 -8.81 -1.18
CA TYR A 36 5.57 -8.01 -0.31
C TYR A 36 6.30 -7.63 0.97
N PHE A 37 6.01 -6.42 1.46
CA PHE A 37 6.46 -5.96 2.76
C PHE A 37 5.39 -5.13 3.47
N LYS A 38 5.30 -5.28 4.79
CA LYS A 38 4.49 -4.42 5.66
C LYS A 38 5.24 -4.19 6.96
N ALA A 39 5.32 -2.93 7.40
CA ALA A 39 6.11 -2.61 8.60
C ALA A 39 5.53 -3.25 9.87
N THR A 40 4.21 -3.26 9.98
CA THR A 40 3.47 -3.79 11.15
C THR A 40 2.17 -4.43 10.72
N MET A 41 1.79 -5.55 11.34
CA MET A 41 0.48 -6.21 11.24
C MET A 41 -0.10 -6.41 12.63
N SER A 42 -1.40 -6.16 12.80
CA SER A 42 -2.11 -6.33 14.08
C SER A 42 -3.34 -7.24 13.95
N ASP A 43 -3.27 -8.21 13.05
CA ASP A 43 -4.32 -9.15 12.70
C ASP A 43 -3.83 -10.61 12.74
N SER A 44 -2.80 -10.89 13.53
CA SER A 44 -2.15 -12.22 13.60
C SER A 44 -1.63 -12.72 12.23
N GLY A 45 -1.32 -11.80 11.29
CA GLY A 45 -0.75 -12.14 9.98
C GLY A 45 -1.78 -12.48 8.89
N GLU A 46 -3.06 -12.16 9.09
CA GLU A 46 -4.10 -12.42 8.07
C GLU A 46 -3.83 -11.64 6.76
N ASP A 47 -3.31 -10.41 6.83
CA ASP A 47 -2.91 -9.67 5.63
C ASP A 47 -1.86 -10.43 4.81
N ALA A 48 -0.86 -11.03 5.44
CA ALA A 48 0.17 -11.82 4.75
C ALA A 48 -0.44 -13.02 4.00
N LYS A 49 -1.38 -13.73 4.62
CA LYS A 49 -2.09 -14.86 3.99
C LYS A 49 -2.92 -14.38 2.78
N ARG A 50 -3.66 -13.29 2.95
CA ARG A 50 -4.48 -12.70 1.87
C ARG A 50 -3.60 -12.29 0.68
N ILE A 51 -2.45 -11.67 0.93
CA ILE A 51 -1.49 -11.33 -0.13
C ILE A 51 -1.01 -12.57 -0.87
N LYS A 52 -0.65 -13.64 -0.14
CA LYS A 52 -0.21 -14.90 -0.78
C LYS A 52 -1.30 -15.51 -1.65
N GLU A 53 -2.54 -15.48 -1.20
CA GLU A 53 -3.68 -15.99 -1.97
C GLU A 53 -3.93 -15.18 -3.23
N VAL A 54 -4.02 -13.84 -3.12
CA VAL A 54 -4.31 -12.94 -4.25
C VAL A 54 -3.16 -12.89 -5.24
N ALA A 55 -1.93 -12.71 -4.76
CA ALA A 55 -0.74 -12.57 -5.59
C ALA A 55 -0.19 -13.91 -6.11
N GLY A 56 -0.56 -15.03 -5.50
CA GLY A 56 -0.04 -16.36 -5.85
C GLY A 56 1.45 -16.52 -5.56
N ILE A 57 1.99 -15.82 -4.54
CA ILE A 57 3.42 -15.84 -4.19
C ILE A 57 3.75 -16.87 -3.10
N THR A 58 5.00 -17.33 -3.11
CA THR A 58 5.53 -18.31 -2.16
C THR A 58 6.48 -17.69 -1.12
N GLN A 59 6.52 -16.36 -1.02
CA GLN A 59 7.34 -15.66 -0.03
C GLN A 59 7.05 -16.17 1.38
N ASP A 60 8.09 -16.36 2.18
CA ASP A 60 7.94 -16.75 3.59
C ASP A 60 7.28 -15.60 4.38
N GLU A 61 6.18 -15.90 5.08
CA GLU A 61 5.44 -14.92 5.88
C GLU A 61 6.31 -14.23 6.93
N ALA A 62 7.29 -14.93 7.48
CA ALA A 62 8.25 -14.36 8.43
C ALA A 62 9.10 -13.23 7.83
N THR A 63 9.23 -13.15 6.50
CA THR A 63 9.95 -12.06 5.82
C THR A 63 9.06 -10.89 5.43
N MET A 64 7.74 -11.08 5.44
CA MET A 64 6.77 -10.07 4.98
C MET A 64 6.56 -8.94 5.98
N CYS A 65 6.71 -9.21 7.28
CA CYS A 65 6.45 -8.22 8.32
C CYS A 65 7.32 -8.48 9.56
N PRO A 66 8.12 -7.52 10.02
CA PRO A 66 8.94 -7.67 11.22
C PRO A 66 8.16 -7.57 12.54
N TYR A 67 6.98 -6.94 12.52
CA TYR A 67 6.15 -6.75 13.72
C TYR A 67 4.73 -7.25 13.50
N VAL A 68 4.46 -8.49 13.92
CA VAL A 68 3.13 -9.10 13.88
C VAL A 68 2.57 -9.15 15.30
N TYR A 69 1.53 -8.37 15.55
CA TYR A 69 0.85 -8.29 16.85
C TYR A 69 -0.40 -9.16 16.87
N LYS A 70 -0.71 -9.70 18.05
CA LYS A 70 -1.97 -10.40 18.32
C LYS A 70 -3.09 -9.44 18.70
N THR A 71 -2.72 -8.29 19.24
CA THR A 71 -3.65 -7.24 19.65
C THR A 71 -4.20 -6.53 18.41
N GLU A 72 -5.50 -6.66 18.18
CA GLU A 72 -6.20 -5.99 17.09
C GLU A 72 -6.40 -4.50 17.42
N ALA A 73 -5.36 -3.71 17.19
CA ALA A 73 -5.34 -2.27 17.45
C ALA A 73 -4.34 -1.57 16.51
N LEU A 74 -4.33 -0.25 16.53
CA LEU A 74 -3.26 0.52 15.85
C LEU A 74 -1.88 0.04 16.32
N PRO A 75 -0.86 0.02 15.44
CA PRO A 75 0.48 -0.47 15.76
C PRO A 75 1.07 0.14 17.04
N TYR A 76 0.88 1.44 17.24
CA TYR A 76 1.26 2.16 18.46
C TYR A 76 0.67 1.54 19.74
N ILE A 77 -0.62 1.20 19.71
CA ILE A 77 -1.32 0.60 20.86
C ILE A 77 -0.87 -0.85 21.04
N ALA A 78 -0.85 -1.62 19.95
CA ALA A 78 -0.48 -3.04 19.97
C ALA A 78 0.96 -3.22 20.50
N GLY A 79 1.91 -2.42 20.02
CA GLY A 79 3.30 -2.44 20.48
C GLY A 79 3.46 -2.14 21.97
N ARG A 80 2.66 -1.23 22.52
CA ARG A 80 2.65 -0.94 23.96
C ARG A 80 2.05 -2.06 24.78
N VAL A 81 0.90 -2.61 24.35
CA VAL A 81 0.20 -3.70 25.05
C VAL A 81 1.05 -4.96 25.09
N GLU A 82 1.73 -5.29 24.00
CA GLU A 82 2.57 -6.48 23.88
C GLU A 82 4.03 -6.24 24.33
N ASN A 83 4.33 -5.05 24.84
CA ASN A 83 5.67 -4.65 25.26
C ASN A 83 6.74 -4.91 24.18
N ASN A 84 6.38 -4.65 22.92
CA ASN A 84 7.21 -4.83 21.73
C ASN A 84 7.10 -3.58 20.84
N PRO A 85 7.68 -2.43 21.25
CA PRO A 85 7.59 -1.20 20.49
C PRO A 85 8.37 -1.29 19.17
N VAL A 86 7.85 -0.63 18.15
CA VAL A 86 8.46 -0.61 16.83
C VAL A 86 9.77 0.20 16.83
N SER A 87 10.81 -0.35 16.21
CA SER A 87 12.10 0.31 15.93
C SER A 87 12.26 0.50 14.42
N LEU A 88 12.62 1.71 13.99
CA LEU A 88 12.88 2.02 12.59
C LEU A 88 14.05 1.19 12.03
N ASP A 89 15.10 0.97 12.82
CA ASP A 89 16.26 0.17 12.38
C ASP A 89 15.88 -1.28 12.09
N VAL A 90 15.01 -1.88 12.90
CA VAL A 90 14.51 -3.25 12.67
C VAL A 90 13.69 -3.32 11.38
N ILE A 91 12.86 -2.28 11.11
CA ILE A 91 12.11 -2.21 9.85
C ILE A 91 13.06 -2.10 8.65
N LYS A 92 14.07 -1.22 8.71
CA LYS A 92 15.08 -1.07 7.65
C LYS A 92 15.82 -2.36 7.38
N ASP A 93 16.33 -3.01 8.43
CA ASP A 93 17.06 -4.28 8.31
C ASP A 93 16.18 -5.39 7.72
N ALA A 94 14.89 -5.43 8.06
CA ALA A 94 13.95 -6.38 7.51
C ALA A 94 13.66 -6.08 6.03
N PHE A 95 13.44 -4.81 5.68
CA PHE A 95 13.21 -4.37 4.31
C PHE A 95 14.41 -4.67 3.41
N ASP A 96 15.63 -4.36 3.88
CA ASP A 96 16.87 -4.63 3.16
C ASP A 96 17.11 -6.13 2.94
N ARG A 97 16.64 -6.99 3.85
CA ARG A 97 16.70 -8.44 3.66
C ARG A 97 15.80 -8.90 2.53
N VAL A 98 14.56 -8.40 2.47
CA VAL A 98 13.62 -8.70 1.36
C VAL A 98 14.21 -8.24 0.02
N GLY A 99 14.85 -7.07 -0.02
CA GLY A 99 15.50 -6.54 -1.22
C GLY A 99 16.70 -7.34 -1.74
N LYS A 100 17.15 -8.39 -1.04
CA LYS A 100 18.15 -9.32 -1.55
C LYS A 100 17.55 -10.45 -2.38
N ASP A 101 16.29 -10.76 -2.13
CA ASP A 101 15.60 -11.91 -2.74
C ASP A 101 14.66 -11.47 -3.88
N PHE A 102 14.31 -10.16 -3.95
CA PHE A 102 13.38 -9.61 -4.93
C PHE A 102 13.94 -8.37 -5.62
N ASP A 103 13.63 -8.22 -6.91
CA ASP A 103 13.99 -7.04 -7.71
C ASP A 103 13.04 -5.87 -7.45
N TYR A 104 11.78 -6.19 -7.10
CA TYR A 104 10.71 -5.26 -6.78
C TYR A 104 10.17 -5.54 -5.38
N ILE A 105 9.88 -4.48 -4.61
CA ILE A 105 9.19 -4.62 -3.32
C ILE A 105 7.97 -3.71 -3.31
N THR A 106 6.80 -4.29 -3.04
CA THR A 106 5.59 -3.53 -2.76
C THR A 106 5.35 -3.51 -1.25
N MET A 107 5.50 -2.32 -0.65
CA MET A 107 5.21 -2.11 0.77
C MET A 107 3.79 -1.59 0.95
N GLU A 108 3.02 -2.24 1.83
CA GLU A 108 1.65 -1.83 2.17
C GLU A 108 1.60 -1.04 3.48
N GLY A 109 0.80 0.02 3.51
CA GLY A 109 0.51 0.78 4.73
C GLY A 109 -0.46 0.06 5.67
N SER A 110 -0.30 0.26 6.98
CA SER A 110 -1.11 -0.42 8.00
C SER A 110 -2.55 0.15 8.15
N SER A 111 -2.80 1.38 7.71
CA SER A 111 -4.10 2.06 7.79
C SER A 111 -4.16 3.16 6.73
N GLY A 112 -4.63 4.36 7.07
CA GLY A 112 -4.35 5.58 6.31
C GLY A 112 -2.92 6.05 6.53
N ILE A 113 -2.48 7.05 5.75
CA ILE A 113 -1.09 7.54 5.82
C ILE A 113 -0.74 8.17 7.18
N CYS A 114 -1.67 8.89 7.80
CA CYS A 114 -1.50 9.46 9.14
C CYS A 114 -1.64 8.38 10.22
N CYS A 115 -0.73 7.41 10.24
CA CYS A 115 -0.78 6.29 11.17
C CYS A 115 0.39 6.36 12.16
N PRO A 116 0.16 6.59 13.47
CA PRO A 116 1.21 6.50 14.47
C PRO A 116 1.67 5.04 14.63
N ILE A 117 2.98 4.86 14.54
CA ILE A 117 3.63 3.55 14.65
C ILE A 117 4.23 3.37 16.05
N SER A 118 4.82 4.46 16.60
CA SER A 118 5.30 4.53 18.00
C SER A 118 5.12 5.94 18.53
N ASP A 119 5.65 6.26 19.72
CA ASP A 119 5.59 7.60 20.31
C ASP A 119 6.29 8.67 19.44
N GLU A 120 7.30 8.28 18.67
CA GLU A 120 8.16 9.19 17.90
C GLU A 120 8.18 8.87 16.40
N LEU A 121 7.42 7.85 15.94
CA LEU A 121 7.48 7.36 14.58
C LEU A 121 6.09 7.29 13.95
N MET A 122 5.92 7.98 12.85
CA MET A 122 4.75 7.89 11.99
C MET A 122 5.02 6.99 10.77
N LEU A 123 3.97 6.51 10.11
CA LEU A 123 4.12 5.66 8.91
C LEU A 123 4.86 6.38 7.78
N GLU A 124 4.59 7.66 7.56
CA GLU A 124 5.27 8.47 6.55
C GLU A 124 6.78 8.65 6.83
N ASP A 125 7.22 8.62 8.09
CA ASP A 125 8.64 8.69 8.42
C ASP A 125 9.37 7.42 7.95
N ILE A 126 8.71 6.26 8.04
CA ILE A 126 9.23 4.99 7.51
C ILE A 126 9.34 5.08 5.99
N VAL A 127 8.27 5.52 5.31
CA VAL A 127 8.21 5.66 3.85
C VAL A 127 9.31 6.60 3.35
N GLY A 128 9.46 7.75 3.98
CA GLY A 128 10.51 8.74 3.66
C GLY A 128 11.92 8.19 3.91
N THR A 129 12.13 7.47 5.03
CA THR A 129 13.44 6.88 5.36
C THR A 129 13.84 5.79 4.37
N LEU A 130 12.87 4.99 3.88
CA LEU A 130 13.10 3.96 2.87
C LEU A 130 13.15 4.52 1.45
N GLY A 131 12.85 5.81 1.24
CA GLY A 131 12.90 6.47 -0.06
C GLY A 131 11.87 5.94 -1.07
N LEU A 132 10.67 5.58 -0.61
CA LEU A 132 9.66 4.91 -1.43
C LEU A 132 8.84 5.91 -2.24
N HIS A 133 8.63 5.63 -3.52
CA HIS A 133 7.53 6.22 -4.27
C HIS A 133 6.18 5.66 -3.80
N SER A 134 5.11 6.41 -4.00
CA SER A 134 3.82 6.06 -3.42
C SER A 134 2.68 6.06 -4.44
N ILE A 135 1.69 5.22 -4.21
CA ILE A 135 0.36 5.31 -4.82
C ILE A 135 -0.71 5.36 -3.73
N ILE A 136 -1.90 5.84 -4.10
CA ILE A 136 -3.05 5.90 -3.20
C ILE A 136 -4.10 4.91 -3.67
N VAL A 137 -4.58 4.04 -2.77
CA VAL A 137 -5.76 3.19 -2.97
C VAL A 137 -6.93 3.81 -2.22
N ALA A 138 -8.04 4.02 -2.93
CA ALA A 138 -9.27 4.57 -2.39
C ALA A 138 -10.48 3.77 -2.85
N ASP A 139 -11.54 3.76 -2.03
CA ASP A 139 -12.85 3.30 -2.45
C ASP A 139 -13.47 4.29 -3.45
N ALA A 140 -14.02 3.80 -4.57
CA ALA A 140 -14.58 4.65 -5.63
C ALA A 140 -15.93 5.26 -5.26
N GLY A 141 -16.54 4.85 -4.14
CA GLY A 141 -17.87 5.24 -3.72
C GLY A 141 -17.96 6.61 -3.03
N VAL A 142 -18.97 6.74 -2.19
CA VAL A 142 -19.28 7.99 -1.47
C VAL A 142 -18.12 8.40 -0.56
N GLY A 143 -17.70 9.67 -0.65
CA GLY A 143 -16.58 10.22 0.13
C GLY A 143 -15.22 10.07 -0.54
N CYS A 144 -15.14 9.43 -1.71
CA CYS A 144 -13.91 9.22 -2.49
C CYS A 144 -13.13 10.52 -2.68
N ILE A 145 -13.74 11.54 -3.25
CA ILE A 145 -13.09 12.84 -3.54
C ILE A 145 -12.46 13.41 -2.28
N ASN A 146 -13.23 13.50 -1.19
CA ASN A 146 -12.73 14.06 0.07
C ASN A 146 -11.53 13.28 0.61
N SER A 147 -11.63 11.95 0.68
CA SER A 147 -10.58 11.11 1.24
C SER A 147 -9.32 11.11 0.39
N VAL A 148 -9.44 11.08 -0.94
CA VAL A 148 -8.32 11.12 -1.89
C VAL A 148 -7.62 12.47 -1.82
N VAL A 149 -8.37 13.59 -1.91
CA VAL A 149 -7.79 14.93 -1.90
C VAL A 149 -7.05 15.22 -0.59
N LEU A 150 -7.63 14.85 0.56
CA LEU A 150 -6.96 15.04 1.86
C LEU A 150 -5.71 14.18 1.98
N THR A 151 -5.78 12.91 1.55
CA THR A 151 -4.63 11.99 1.58
C THR A 151 -3.50 12.48 0.67
N ALA A 152 -3.81 12.80 -0.60
CA ALA A 152 -2.83 13.30 -1.55
C ALA A 152 -2.20 14.62 -1.08
N SER A 153 -3.02 15.57 -0.61
CA SER A 153 -2.53 16.85 -0.09
C SER A 153 -1.59 16.68 1.11
N TYR A 154 -1.94 15.78 2.04
CA TYR A 154 -1.08 15.46 3.16
C TYR A 154 0.25 14.84 2.72
N MET A 155 0.20 13.85 1.82
CA MET A 155 1.39 13.18 1.31
C MET A 155 2.32 14.16 0.58
N ILE A 156 1.78 15.02 -0.28
CA ILE A 156 2.55 16.05 -1.00
C ILE A 156 3.17 17.05 0.00
N MET A 157 2.44 17.47 1.01
CA MET A 157 2.93 18.38 2.05
C MET A 157 4.06 17.75 2.90
N ARG A 158 4.15 16.42 2.94
CA ARG A 158 5.21 15.63 3.58
C ARG A 158 6.32 15.20 2.60
N ASP A 159 6.41 15.85 1.44
CA ASP A 159 7.40 15.57 0.37
C ASP A 159 7.37 14.11 -0.13
N MET A 160 6.21 13.44 -0.03
CA MET A 160 6.03 12.10 -0.57
C MET A 160 5.67 12.16 -2.05
N HIS A 161 6.36 11.38 -2.87
CA HIS A 161 6.08 11.29 -4.31
C HIS A 161 4.89 10.37 -4.58
N VAL A 162 3.72 10.97 -4.84
CA VAL A 162 2.49 10.24 -5.22
C VAL A 162 2.43 10.11 -6.74
N LYS A 163 2.59 8.90 -7.27
CA LYS A 163 2.66 8.62 -8.71
C LYS A 163 1.32 8.27 -9.33
N GLY A 164 0.34 7.85 -8.54
CA GLY A 164 -0.96 7.48 -9.07
C GLY A 164 -1.99 7.16 -8.00
N ILE A 165 -3.24 7.06 -8.44
CA ILE A 165 -4.38 6.66 -7.64
C ILE A 165 -4.96 5.39 -8.25
N ILE A 166 -5.34 4.41 -7.43
CA ILE A 166 -6.14 3.25 -7.84
C ILE A 166 -7.49 3.34 -7.13
N LEU A 167 -8.56 3.35 -7.91
CA LEU A 167 -9.92 3.33 -7.38
C LEU A 167 -10.43 1.90 -7.32
N ASN A 168 -10.68 1.42 -6.10
CA ASN A 168 -11.23 0.09 -5.82
C ASN A 168 -12.75 0.15 -5.67
N HIS A 169 -13.45 -0.98 -5.80
CA HIS A 169 -14.91 -1.09 -5.84
C HIS A 169 -15.54 -0.21 -6.92
N PHE A 170 -14.84 -0.05 -8.04
CA PHE A 170 -15.30 0.78 -9.15
C PHE A 170 -16.42 0.06 -9.92
N VAL A 171 -17.45 0.81 -10.29
CA VAL A 171 -18.57 0.30 -11.10
C VAL A 171 -18.60 1.07 -12.41
N ASP A 172 -18.30 0.38 -13.53
CA ASP A 172 -18.33 1.01 -14.86
C ASP A 172 -19.73 1.53 -15.20
N GLY A 173 -19.78 2.76 -15.68
CA GLY A 173 -21.03 3.42 -16.05
C GLY A 173 -21.86 3.95 -14.87
N ASP A 174 -21.39 3.80 -13.63
CA ASP A 174 -21.96 4.51 -12.50
C ASP A 174 -21.48 5.97 -12.50
N GLU A 175 -22.43 6.91 -12.56
CA GLU A 175 -22.13 8.35 -12.65
C GLU A 175 -21.30 8.85 -11.47
N ASN A 176 -21.47 8.30 -10.27
CA ASN A 176 -20.69 8.71 -9.09
C ASN A 176 -19.24 8.23 -9.20
N CYS A 177 -19.02 6.98 -9.61
CA CYS A 177 -17.66 6.43 -9.80
C CYS A 177 -16.90 7.20 -10.88
N GLU A 178 -17.54 7.47 -12.03
CA GLU A 178 -16.91 8.20 -13.14
C GLU A 178 -16.61 9.67 -12.76
N GLU A 179 -17.52 10.35 -12.07
CA GLU A 179 -17.31 11.71 -11.60
C GLU A 179 -16.26 11.76 -10.48
N ASN A 180 -16.26 10.80 -9.54
CA ASN A 180 -15.24 10.69 -8.51
C ASN A 180 -13.84 10.53 -9.13
N LEU A 181 -13.69 9.68 -10.14
CA LEU A 181 -12.44 9.53 -10.88
C LEU A 181 -11.97 10.88 -11.44
N ARG A 182 -12.83 11.52 -12.24
CA ARG A 182 -12.52 12.80 -12.88
C ARG A 182 -12.14 13.90 -11.87
N MET A 183 -12.86 13.98 -10.77
CA MET A 183 -12.62 15.00 -9.74
C MET A 183 -11.37 14.71 -8.90
N CYS A 184 -11.06 13.44 -8.63
CA CYS A 184 -9.81 13.07 -7.96
C CYS A 184 -8.59 13.53 -8.78
N GLU A 185 -8.57 13.25 -10.08
CA GLU A 185 -7.49 13.72 -10.96
C GLU A 185 -7.42 15.26 -11.02
N LEU A 186 -8.57 15.91 -11.24
CA LEU A 186 -8.63 17.36 -11.37
C LEU A 186 -8.13 18.10 -10.13
N LEU A 187 -8.50 17.63 -8.93
CA LEU A 187 -8.21 18.32 -7.67
C LEU A 187 -6.83 17.99 -7.12
N THR A 188 -6.29 16.81 -7.41
CA THR A 188 -4.98 16.41 -6.91
C THR A 188 -3.85 16.64 -7.90
N GLY A 189 -4.15 16.65 -9.19
CA GLY A 189 -3.15 16.60 -10.27
C GLY A 189 -2.45 15.24 -10.39
N VAL A 190 -2.91 14.21 -9.65
CA VAL A 190 -2.38 12.86 -9.68
C VAL A 190 -3.29 11.98 -10.54
N PRO A 191 -2.75 11.20 -11.52
CA PRO A 191 -3.58 10.40 -12.42
C PRO A 191 -4.22 9.21 -11.67
N VAL A 192 -5.43 8.82 -12.08
CA VAL A 192 -6.03 7.52 -11.76
C VAL A 192 -5.49 6.51 -12.75
N ILE A 193 -4.60 5.63 -12.29
CA ILE A 193 -3.82 4.70 -13.12
C ILE A 193 -4.49 3.35 -13.31
N ALA A 194 -5.44 2.99 -12.46
CA ALA A 194 -6.23 1.77 -12.60
C ALA A 194 -7.56 1.88 -11.83
N LYS A 195 -8.53 1.08 -12.29
CA LYS A 195 -9.82 0.84 -11.64
C LYS A 195 -9.90 -0.64 -11.30
N VAL A 196 -10.31 -0.98 -10.10
CA VAL A 196 -10.48 -2.36 -9.64
C VAL A 196 -11.94 -2.57 -9.25
N LYS A 197 -12.57 -3.59 -9.79
CA LYS A 197 -13.96 -3.97 -9.53
C LYS A 197 -14.02 -5.12 -8.54
N ASP A 198 -15.16 -5.30 -7.92
CA ASP A 198 -15.39 -6.46 -7.08
C ASP A 198 -15.27 -7.77 -7.89
N GLY A 199 -14.38 -8.64 -7.42
CA GLY A 199 -14.13 -9.93 -8.07
C GLY A 199 -13.07 -9.92 -9.17
N ASP A 200 -12.45 -8.78 -9.50
CA ASP A 200 -11.33 -8.74 -10.43
C ASP A 200 -10.17 -9.59 -9.90
N THR A 201 -9.68 -10.48 -10.71
CA THR A 201 -8.56 -11.38 -10.37
C THR A 201 -7.24 -10.95 -11.00
N ASP A 202 -7.24 -9.88 -11.77
CA ASP A 202 -6.06 -9.27 -12.41
C ASP A 202 -6.17 -7.74 -12.38
N LEU A 203 -5.03 -7.06 -12.46
CA LEU A 203 -4.98 -5.59 -12.52
C LEU A 203 -4.92 -5.13 -13.97
N GLU A 204 -5.93 -4.38 -14.37
CA GLU A 204 -5.98 -3.74 -15.68
C GLU A 204 -5.19 -2.42 -15.64
N ILE A 205 -3.92 -2.49 -15.98
CA ILE A 205 -2.98 -1.37 -16.00
C ILE A 205 -2.01 -1.54 -17.18
N ASP A 206 -1.61 -0.42 -17.77
CA ASP A 206 -0.55 -0.41 -18.77
C ASP A 206 0.80 -0.83 -18.15
N GLU A 207 1.55 -1.70 -18.86
CA GLU A 207 2.78 -2.30 -18.33
C GLU A 207 3.88 -1.27 -18.08
N ASP A 208 4.05 -0.31 -18.97
CA ASP A 208 5.04 0.77 -18.81
C ASP A 208 4.66 1.66 -17.62
N THR A 209 3.36 1.97 -17.47
CA THR A 209 2.84 2.71 -16.32
C THR A 209 3.15 1.97 -15.02
N LEU A 210 2.87 0.67 -14.96
CA LEU A 210 3.14 -0.14 -13.76
C LEU A 210 4.63 -0.13 -13.38
N LEU A 211 5.52 -0.34 -14.35
CA LEU A 211 6.96 -0.34 -14.11
C LEU A 211 7.48 1.03 -13.67
N MET A 212 6.94 2.12 -14.24
CA MET A 212 7.30 3.48 -13.85
C MET A 212 6.88 3.87 -12.43
N LEU A 213 5.95 3.15 -11.80
CA LEU A 213 5.62 3.39 -10.38
C LEU A 213 6.81 3.12 -9.46
N TYR A 214 7.69 2.20 -9.83
CA TYR A 214 8.83 1.77 -9.03
C TYR A 214 10.14 2.50 -9.37
N ALA A 215 10.18 3.23 -10.50
CA ALA A 215 11.38 3.88 -11.03
C ALA A 215 11.68 5.25 -10.37
#